data_6d543e5590ec4d8a5b414547e48ebe3e
#
_entry.id   6d543e5590ec4d8a5b414547e48ebe3e
#
_cell.length_a   1.000
_cell.length_b   1.000
_cell.length_c   1.000
_cell.angle_alpha   90.00
_cell.angle_beta   90.00
_cell.angle_gamma   90.00
#
_symmetry.space_group_name_H-M   'P 1'
#
loop_
_entity.id
_entity.type
_entity.pdbx_description
1 polymer ?
#
loop_
_entity_poly.entity_id
_entity_poly.type
_entity_poly.pdbx_seq_one_letter_code
_entity_poly.pdbx_strand_id
1 'polypeptide(L)'
;KYLRGLIEAAVKKYSIDLNRIYVTGLSNGGFMSYRMAHDHSDLITAIVPFAGVGYKVWPSKPKKPVSVLHIHGTKDSTIKWNGGTTRSLNTSYPGAEENFNNWKQFNQCDREVDAKDDKIDLTKKVPGKETTVTRFVNKDGSVTTELWEVVDGSHVTRPSGEARELIIQWLLNNKKS
;
A
#
# COMPACT_ATOMS: atom_id res chain seq x y z
N LYS A 1 18.68 -3.54 -4.38
CA LYS A 1 19.73 -4.35 -3.70
C LYS A 1 19.93 -3.94 -2.23
N TYR A 2 20.11 -2.65 -1.91
CA TYR A 2 20.46 -2.20 -0.55
C TYR A 2 19.40 -2.60 0.51
N LEU A 3 18.14 -2.23 0.33
CA LEU A 3 17.06 -2.56 1.29
C LEU A 3 16.88 -4.06 1.49
N ARG A 4 16.96 -4.85 0.42
CA ARG A 4 16.94 -6.31 0.52
C ARG A 4 18.12 -6.82 1.38
N GLY A 5 19.31 -6.31 1.17
CA GLY A 5 20.48 -6.68 1.96
C GLY A 5 20.34 -6.36 3.46
N LEU A 6 19.67 -5.23 3.81
CA LEU A 6 19.36 -4.91 5.21
C LEU A 6 18.40 -5.93 5.83
N ILE A 7 17.34 -6.32 5.10
CA ILE A 7 16.40 -7.34 5.57
C ILE A 7 17.13 -8.68 5.77
N GLU A 8 17.92 -9.11 4.80
CA GLU A 8 18.70 -10.35 4.87
C GLU A 8 19.71 -10.35 6.03
N ALA A 9 20.34 -9.20 6.30
CA ALA A 9 21.24 -9.05 7.46
C ALA A 9 20.47 -9.13 8.79
N ALA A 10 19.29 -8.52 8.86
CA ALA A 10 18.41 -8.61 10.04
C ALA A 10 17.95 -10.05 10.30
N VAL A 11 17.53 -10.76 9.24
CA VAL A 11 17.12 -12.17 9.31
C VAL A 11 18.23 -13.08 9.83
N LYS A 12 19.49 -12.81 9.46
CA LYS A 12 20.65 -13.56 9.96
C LYS A 12 20.94 -13.29 11.44
N LYS A 13 20.58 -12.09 11.92
CA LYS A 13 20.93 -11.64 13.29
C LYS A 13 19.84 -11.89 14.30
N TYR A 14 18.57 -11.88 13.88
CA TYR A 14 17.42 -11.95 14.77
C TYR A 14 16.45 -13.07 14.35
N SER A 15 15.68 -13.56 15.31
CA SER A 15 14.58 -14.51 15.05
C SER A 15 13.41 -13.75 14.41
N ILE A 16 13.30 -13.79 13.09
CA ILE A 16 12.30 -13.08 12.30
C ILE A 16 11.38 -14.08 11.62
N ASP A 17 10.07 -13.86 11.70
CA ASP A 17 9.08 -14.62 10.91
C ASP A 17 9.17 -14.17 9.45
N LEU A 18 9.75 -15.00 8.58
CA LEU A 18 9.93 -14.74 7.16
C LEU A 18 8.61 -14.61 6.39
N ASN A 19 7.51 -15.10 6.97
CA ASN A 19 6.18 -14.98 6.39
C ASN A 19 5.51 -13.65 6.75
N ARG A 20 6.17 -12.77 7.51
CA ARG A 20 5.64 -11.50 8.03
C ARG A 20 6.62 -10.34 7.85
N ILE A 21 7.14 -10.16 6.64
CA ILE A 21 8.00 -9.03 6.29
C ILE A 21 7.17 -7.97 5.58
N TYR A 22 7.09 -6.81 6.19
CA TYR A 22 6.23 -5.71 5.73
C TYR A 22 7.04 -4.47 5.37
N VAL A 23 6.54 -3.69 4.40
CA VAL A 23 7.14 -2.40 4.04
C VAL A 23 6.08 -1.33 4.06
N THR A 24 6.41 -0.20 4.67
CA THR A 24 5.57 1.00 4.67
C THR A 24 6.40 2.24 4.40
N GLY A 25 5.77 3.28 3.91
CA GLY A 25 6.43 4.56 3.68
C GLY A 25 5.51 5.61 3.10
N LEU A 26 5.86 6.87 3.35
CA LEU A 26 5.13 8.04 2.85
C LEU A 26 5.83 8.63 1.61
N SER A 27 5.07 9.08 0.62
CA SER A 27 5.58 9.80 -0.55
C SER A 27 6.64 8.96 -1.29
N ASN A 28 7.89 9.40 -1.34
CA ASN A 28 9.00 8.61 -1.88
C ASN A 28 9.13 7.22 -1.24
N GLY A 29 8.86 7.10 0.07
CA GLY A 29 8.77 5.82 0.78
C GLY A 29 7.61 4.95 0.29
N GLY A 30 6.49 5.55 -0.10
CA GLY A 30 5.37 4.85 -0.72
C GLY A 30 5.72 4.29 -2.10
N PHE A 31 6.39 5.08 -2.96
CA PHE A 31 6.94 4.58 -4.23
C PHE A 31 7.92 3.43 -4.01
N MET A 32 8.81 3.56 -3.00
CA MET A 32 9.76 2.50 -2.67
C MET A 32 9.07 1.25 -2.13
N SER A 33 7.97 1.38 -1.39
CA SER A 33 7.18 0.22 -0.93
C SER A 33 6.66 -0.60 -2.12
N TYR A 34 6.10 0.06 -3.13
CA TYR A 34 5.68 -0.60 -4.37
C TYR A 34 6.84 -1.23 -5.12
N ARG A 35 7.99 -0.54 -5.18
CA ARG A 35 9.20 -1.08 -5.80
C ARG A 35 9.68 -2.34 -5.09
N MET A 36 9.69 -2.35 -3.76
CA MET A 36 10.07 -3.51 -2.96
C MET A 36 9.09 -4.67 -3.15
N ALA A 37 7.79 -4.40 -3.16
CA ALA A 37 6.77 -5.41 -3.40
C ALA A 37 6.89 -6.04 -4.78
N HIS A 38 7.21 -5.26 -5.81
CA HIS A 38 7.41 -5.76 -7.18
C HIS A 38 8.70 -6.59 -7.31
N ASP A 39 9.85 -5.98 -6.98
CA ASP A 39 11.16 -6.57 -7.27
C ASP A 39 11.52 -7.71 -6.30
N HIS A 40 10.91 -7.72 -5.10
CA HIS A 40 11.21 -8.64 -4.00
C HIS A 40 9.93 -9.28 -3.43
N SER A 41 8.96 -9.58 -4.29
CA SER A 41 7.72 -10.25 -3.92
C SER A 41 7.91 -11.65 -3.32
N ASP A 42 9.08 -12.25 -3.53
CA ASP A 42 9.52 -13.46 -2.83
C ASP A 42 9.73 -13.24 -1.32
N LEU A 43 10.14 -12.04 -0.93
CA LEU A 43 10.49 -11.67 0.44
C LEU A 43 9.36 -10.89 1.14
N ILE A 44 8.76 -9.91 0.45
CA ILE A 44 7.76 -9.01 1.03
C ILE A 44 6.38 -9.66 1.09
N THR A 45 5.76 -9.62 2.25
CA THR A 45 4.42 -10.19 2.50
C THR A 45 3.31 -9.20 2.22
N ALA A 46 3.45 -7.99 2.75
CA ALA A 46 2.48 -6.92 2.55
C ALA A 46 3.13 -5.55 2.58
N ILE A 47 2.45 -4.57 1.96
CA ILE A 47 2.88 -3.17 1.96
C ILE A 47 1.74 -2.25 2.38
N VAL A 48 2.11 -1.14 3.06
CA VAL A 48 1.21 -0.03 3.36
C VAL A 48 1.83 1.28 2.87
N PRO A 49 1.74 1.58 1.57
CA PRO A 49 2.20 2.84 1.01
C PRO A 49 1.23 3.98 1.30
N PHE A 50 1.76 5.12 1.72
CA PHE A 50 1.04 6.38 1.88
C PHE A 50 1.43 7.36 0.78
N ALA A 51 0.46 7.92 0.07
CA ALA A 51 0.66 9.01 -0.91
C ALA A 51 1.85 8.76 -1.84
N GLY A 52 2.00 7.53 -2.30
CA GLY A 52 2.99 7.09 -3.28
C GLY A 52 2.42 5.91 -4.05
N VAL A 53 2.77 5.77 -5.31
CA VAL A 53 2.20 4.79 -6.24
C VAL A 53 3.29 3.98 -6.94
N GLY A 54 2.91 2.97 -7.68
CA GLY A 54 3.84 2.17 -8.47
C GLY A 54 4.21 2.79 -9.82
N TYR A 55 4.67 1.99 -10.73
CA TYR A 55 5.00 2.43 -12.08
C TYR A 55 3.75 2.78 -12.89
N LYS A 56 3.85 3.77 -13.78
CA LYS A 56 2.81 4.04 -14.79
C LYS A 56 2.69 2.89 -15.78
N VAL A 57 3.84 2.35 -16.19
CA VAL A 57 3.92 1.14 -17.02
C VAL A 57 4.79 0.14 -16.28
N TRP A 58 4.24 -0.99 -15.93
CA TRP A 58 4.95 -2.04 -15.22
C TRP A 58 5.78 -2.88 -16.20
N PRO A 59 7.07 -3.13 -15.90
CA PRO A 59 7.94 -3.93 -16.77
C PRO A 59 7.52 -5.41 -16.81
N SER A 60 6.87 -5.87 -15.74
CA SER A 60 6.33 -7.22 -15.58
C SER A 60 5.33 -7.22 -14.41
N LYS A 61 4.66 -8.34 -14.19
CA LYS A 61 3.94 -8.57 -12.92
C LYS A 61 4.91 -9.07 -11.83
N PRO A 62 4.61 -8.84 -10.54
CA PRO A 62 5.34 -9.44 -9.43
C PRO A 62 5.37 -10.98 -9.54
N LYS A 63 6.45 -11.63 -9.09
CA LYS A 63 6.59 -13.10 -9.15
C LYS A 63 5.63 -13.83 -8.22
N LYS A 64 5.30 -13.20 -7.10
CA LYS A 64 4.34 -13.69 -6.09
C LYS A 64 3.36 -12.59 -5.72
N PRO A 65 2.14 -12.90 -5.31
CA PRO A 65 1.21 -11.90 -4.80
C PRO A 65 1.76 -11.27 -3.50
N VAL A 66 1.47 -9.98 -3.32
CA VAL A 66 1.83 -9.19 -2.14
C VAL A 66 0.61 -8.39 -1.72
N SER A 67 0.12 -8.56 -0.50
CA SER A 67 -1.02 -7.78 -0.01
C SER A 67 -0.70 -6.28 0.02
N VAL A 68 -1.66 -5.46 -0.39
CA VAL A 68 -1.49 -4.00 -0.52
C VAL A 68 -2.62 -3.28 0.21
N LEU A 69 -2.26 -2.39 1.13
CA LEU A 69 -3.15 -1.37 1.66
C LEU A 69 -2.66 0.00 1.19
N HIS A 70 -3.28 0.54 0.14
CA HIS A 70 -2.94 1.86 -0.39
C HIS A 70 -3.71 2.95 0.35
N ILE A 71 -3.03 3.94 0.93
CA ILE A 71 -3.63 5.06 1.66
C ILE A 71 -3.28 6.37 0.96
N HIS A 72 -4.30 7.13 0.50
CA HIS A 72 -4.08 8.32 -0.30
C HIS A 72 -5.16 9.39 -0.08
N GLY A 73 -4.73 10.64 0.00
CA GLY A 73 -5.64 11.79 0.10
C GLY A 73 -6.14 12.26 -1.25
N THR A 74 -7.45 12.52 -1.39
CA THR A 74 -8.05 12.95 -2.66
C THR A 74 -7.65 14.38 -3.07
N LYS A 75 -7.23 15.22 -2.11
CA LYS A 75 -6.69 16.58 -2.33
C LYS A 75 -5.16 16.64 -2.24
N ASP A 76 -4.47 15.51 -2.46
CA ASP A 76 -3.02 15.51 -2.54
C ASP A 76 -2.54 16.32 -3.74
N SER A 77 -1.88 17.44 -3.46
CA SER A 77 -1.34 18.36 -4.49
C SER A 77 0.08 18.01 -4.93
N THR A 78 0.76 17.11 -4.20
CA THR A 78 2.15 16.69 -4.46
C THR A 78 2.19 15.44 -5.33
N ILE A 79 1.58 14.37 -4.84
CA ILE A 79 1.34 13.14 -5.61
C ILE A 79 -0.17 13.04 -5.85
N LYS A 80 -0.58 13.54 -7.00
CA LYS A 80 -2.00 13.74 -7.29
C LYS A 80 -2.78 12.43 -7.35
N TRP A 81 -3.98 12.44 -6.78
CA TRP A 81 -4.92 11.31 -6.82
C TRP A 81 -5.12 10.74 -8.23
N ASN A 82 -5.28 11.61 -9.22
CA ASN A 82 -5.50 11.24 -10.62
C ASN A 82 -4.19 10.94 -11.39
N GLY A 83 -3.06 10.84 -10.69
CA GLY A 83 -1.77 10.65 -11.33
C GLY A 83 -1.16 11.94 -11.87
N GLY A 84 0.04 11.82 -12.42
CA GLY A 84 0.79 12.99 -12.90
C GLY A 84 2.22 12.67 -13.31
N THR A 85 3.07 13.69 -13.24
CA THR A 85 4.51 13.59 -13.53
C THR A 85 5.31 14.15 -12.37
N THR A 86 6.32 13.43 -11.92
CA THR A 86 7.23 13.92 -10.87
C THR A 86 8.11 15.04 -11.44
N ARG A 87 8.20 16.17 -10.73
CA ARG A 87 9.01 17.31 -11.19
C ARG A 87 10.50 16.99 -11.25
N SER A 88 11.00 16.20 -10.30
CA SER A 88 12.43 15.91 -10.16
C SER A 88 12.98 14.96 -11.21
N LEU A 89 12.17 13.98 -11.66
CA LEU A 89 12.60 12.92 -12.57
C LEU A 89 11.89 12.95 -13.92
N ASN A 90 10.98 13.90 -14.13
CA ASN A 90 10.10 13.97 -15.31
C ASN A 90 9.47 12.60 -15.65
N THR A 91 9.11 11.83 -14.62
CA THR A 91 8.59 10.48 -14.77
C THR A 91 7.10 10.48 -14.42
N SER A 92 6.28 9.96 -15.32
CA SER A 92 4.84 9.81 -15.10
C SER A 92 4.54 8.70 -14.10
N TYR A 93 3.49 8.92 -13.30
CA TYR A 93 2.98 7.96 -12.32
C TYR A 93 1.45 7.80 -12.47
N PRO A 94 0.88 6.63 -12.14
CA PRO A 94 -0.54 6.37 -12.24
C PRO A 94 -1.35 7.13 -11.18
N GLY A 95 -2.66 7.25 -11.38
CA GLY A 95 -3.56 7.64 -10.30
C GLY A 95 -3.66 6.58 -9.22
N ALA A 96 -4.21 6.96 -8.04
CA ALA A 96 -4.38 6.04 -6.91
C ALA A 96 -5.27 4.85 -7.27
N GLU A 97 -6.41 5.11 -7.92
CA GLU A 97 -7.33 4.05 -8.38
C GLU A 97 -6.73 3.18 -9.49
N GLU A 98 -6.04 3.79 -10.46
CA GLU A 98 -5.34 3.05 -11.51
C GLU A 98 -4.29 2.11 -10.90
N ASN A 99 -3.51 2.61 -9.96
CA ASN A 99 -2.51 1.83 -9.25
C ASN A 99 -3.14 0.70 -8.41
N PHE A 100 -4.22 0.98 -7.70
CA PHE A 100 -5.01 -0.02 -6.96
C PHE A 100 -5.51 -1.13 -7.88
N ASN A 101 -6.10 -0.77 -9.04
CA ASN A 101 -6.61 -1.74 -10.00
C ASN A 101 -5.50 -2.60 -10.60
N ASN A 102 -4.31 -2.05 -10.86
CA ASN A 102 -3.15 -2.82 -11.32
C ASN A 102 -2.75 -3.89 -10.28
N TRP A 103 -2.67 -3.51 -9.00
CA TRP A 103 -2.32 -4.45 -7.93
C TRP A 103 -3.42 -5.47 -7.66
N LYS A 104 -4.68 -5.07 -7.78
CA LYS A 104 -5.81 -6.01 -7.75
C LYS A 104 -5.68 -7.10 -8.80
N GLN A 105 -5.29 -6.74 -10.04
CA GLN A 105 -5.03 -7.68 -11.12
C GLN A 105 -3.80 -8.56 -10.84
N PHE A 106 -2.67 -7.99 -10.40
CA PHE A 106 -1.47 -8.75 -10.08
C PHE A 106 -1.71 -9.79 -8.98
N ASN A 107 -2.49 -9.42 -7.99
CA ASN A 107 -2.85 -10.25 -6.85
C ASN A 107 -4.02 -11.21 -7.13
N GLN A 108 -4.66 -11.11 -8.31
CA GLN A 108 -5.88 -11.87 -8.65
C GLN A 108 -6.99 -11.68 -7.60
N CYS A 109 -7.10 -10.47 -7.06
CA CYS A 109 -8.11 -10.08 -6.08
C CYS A 109 -9.37 -9.63 -6.82
N ASP A 110 -10.21 -10.56 -7.22
CA ASP A 110 -11.44 -10.34 -8.02
C ASP A 110 -12.73 -10.41 -7.18
N ARG A 111 -12.65 -10.87 -5.92
CA ARG A 111 -13.77 -10.91 -5.00
C ARG A 111 -13.79 -9.68 -4.10
N GLU A 112 -14.78 -8.82 -4.29
CA GLU A 112 -15.05 -7.67 -3.41
C GLU A 112 -15.52 -8.16 -2.03
N VAL A 113 -15.00 -7.53 -0.99
CA VAL A 113 -15.46 -7.69 0.39
C VAL A 113 -16.18 -6.42 0.78
N ASP A 114 -17.44 -6.53 1.21
CA ASP A 114 -18.22 -5.37 1.62
C ASP A 114 -17.54 -4.66 2.80
N ALA A 115 -17.16 -3.43 2.56
CA ALA A 115 -16.50 -2.54 3.51
C ALA A 115 -17.10 -1.14 3.50
N LYS A 116 -18.32 -0.98 2.93
CA LYS A 116 -18.96 0.35 2.75
C LYS A 116 -19.21 1.07 4.06
N ASP A 117 -19.44 0.32 5.13
CA ASP A 117 -19.65 0.86 6.47
C ASP A 117 -18.35 1.02 7.28
N ASP A 118 -17.23 0.50 6.76
CA ASP A 118 -15.89 0.59 7.36
C ASP A 118 -15.29 1.99 7.17
N LYS A 119 -15.98 3.04 7.62
CA LYS A 119 -15.44 4.40 7.59
C LYS A 119 -14.49 4.63 8.75
N ILE A 120 -13.31 5.16 8.43
CA ILE A 120 -12.21 5.35 9.38
C ILE A 120 -11.97 6.85 9.59
N ASP A 121 -11.77 7.28 10.84
CA ASP A 121 -11.18 8.57 11.21
C ASP A 121 -9.65 8.39 11.15
N LEU A 122 -9.10 8.49 9.94
CA LEU A 122 -7.67 8.28 9.73
C LEU A 122 -6.86 9.46 10.30
N THR A 123 -7.29 10.68 10.04
CA THR A 123 -6.49 11.86 10.37
C THR A 123 -7.31 12.96 11.00
N LYS A 124 -6.82 13.50 12.13
CA LYS A 124 -7.45 14.66 12.78
C LYS A 124 -7.39 15.96 11.98
N LYS A 125 -6.75 15.96 10.80
CA LYS A 125 -6.68 17.13 9.92
C LYS A 125 -7.97 17.35 9.11
N VAL A 126 -8.74 16.29 8.92
CA VAL A 126 -10.06 16.33 8.28
C VAL A 126 -11.08 15.85 9.32
N PRO A 127 -12.16 16.58 9.58
CA PRO A 127 -13.14 16.20 10.60
C PRO A 127 -13.92 14.93 10.24
N GLY A 128 -14.15 14.08 11.23
CA GLY A 128 -15.03 12.92 11.14
C GLY A 128 -14.36 11.69 10.54
N LYS A 129 -15.17 10.71 10.18
CA LYS A 129 -14.71 9.47 9.52
C LYS A 129 -14.59 9.69 8.01
N GLU A 130 -13.55 10.41 7.62
CA GLU A 130 -13.31 10.89 6.26
C GLU A 130 -12.75 9.81 5.32
N THR A 131 -12.31 8.68 5.84
CA THR A 131 -11.67 7.65 5.02
C THR A 131 -12.64 6.53 4.65
N THR A 132 -12.83 6.33 3.35
CA THR A 132 -13.60 5.20 2.81
C THR A 132 -12.68 4.02 2.52
N VAL A 133 -13.21 2.81 2.61
CA VAL A 133 -12.48 1.56 2.42
C VAL A 133 -13.05 0.80 1.23
N THR A 134 -12.17 0.43 0.29
CA THR A 134 -12.49 -0.49 -0.80
C THR A 134 -11.56 -1.70 -0.69
N ARG A 135 -12.12 -2.90 -0.57
CA ARG A 135 -11.37 -4.13 -0.29
C ARG A 135 -11.68 -5.24 -1.28
N PHE A 136 -10.65 -5.85 -1.83
CA PHE A 136 -10.73 -7.04 -2.64
C PHE A 136 -9.77 -8.12 -2.12
N VAL A 137 -10.18 -9.37 -2.26
CA VAL A 137 -9.36 -10.53 -1.89
C VAL A 137 -9.28 -11.52 -3.05
N ASN A 138 -8.21 -12.29 -3.09
CA ASN A 138 -8.07 -13.40 -4.03
C ASN A 138 -9.02 -14.55 -3.69
N LYS A 139 -9.04 -15.59 -4.50
CA LYS A 139 -10.00 -16.70 -4.41
C LYS A 139 -10.05 -17.36 -3.04
N ASP A 140 -8.90 -17.60 -2.41
CA ASP A 140 -8.80 -18.27 -1.10
C ASP A 140 -8.76 -17.29 0.09
N GLY A 141 -8.77 -15.98 -0.17
CA GLY A 141 -8.73 -14.95 0.87
C GLY A 141 -7.35 -14.73 1.50
N SER A 142 -6.30 -15.35 0.99
CA SER A 142 -4.93 -15.24 1.55
C SER A 142 -4.22 -13.94 1.19
N VAL A 143 -4.69 -13.25 0.15
CA VAL A 143 -4.12 -11.98 -0.33
C VAL A 143 -5.20 -10.91 -0.42
N THR A 144 -4.88 -9.73 0.08
CA THR A 144 -5.80 -8.58 0.09
C THR A 144 -5.21 -7.43 -0.70
N THR A 145 -6.04 -6.77 -1.51
CA THR A 145 -5.74 -5.46 -2.09
C THR A 145 -6.81 -4.48 -1.64
N GLU A 146 -6.40 -3.45 -0.92
CA GLU A 146 -7.27 -2.52 -0.23
C GLU A 146 -6.85 -1.07 -0.52
N LEU A 147 -7.84 -0.19 -0.71
CA LEU A 147 -7.67 1.24 -0.89
C LEU A 147 -8.38 1.97 0.25
N TRP A 148 -7.64 2.79 0.98
CA TRP A 148 -8.17 3.78 1.91
C TRP A 148 -8.10 5.16 1.25
N GLU A 149 -9.24 5.60 0.75
CA GLU A 149 -9.41 6.92 0.15
C GLU A 149 -9.69 7.93 1.26
N VAL A 150 -8.74 8.80 1.53
CA VAL A 150 -8.88 9.87 2.52
C VAL A 150 -9.53 11.07 1.83
N VAL A 151 -10.85 11.20 1.96
CA VAL A 151 -11.64 12.27 1.32
C VAL A 151 -11.16 13.61 1.88
N ASP A 152 -10.88 14.55 0.99
CA ASP A 152 -10.29 15.86 1.29
C ASP A 152 -8.91 15.82 1.96
N GLY A 153 -8.31 14.65 2.07
CA GLY A 153 -6.96 14.47 2.61
C GLY A 153 -5.87 15.07 1.72
N SER A 154 -4.89 15.70 2.36
CA SER A 154 -3.69 16.26 1.70
C SER A 154 -2.57 15.20 1.59
N HIS A 155 -1.41 15.59 0.99
CA HIS A 155 -0.23 14.73 0.83
C HIS A 155 0.26 14.09 2.14
N VAL A 156 0.24 14.85 3.25
CA VAL A 156 0.70 14.34 4.54
C VAL A 156 -0.50 14.03 5.41
N THR A 157 -1.08 12.84 5.22
CA THR A 157 -2.05 12.26 6.14
C THR A 157 -1.28 11.61 7.29
N ARG A 158 -1.41 12.16 8.49
CA ARG A 158 -0.82 11.57 9.71
C ARG A 158 -1.88 10.72 10.40
N PRO A 159 -1.77 9.39 10.41
CA PRO A 159 -2.75 8.54 11.06
C PRO A 159 -2.89 8.85 12.54
N SER A 160 -4.13 8.85 13.03
CA SER A 160 -4.47 8.90 14.45
C SER A 160 -3.91 7.69 15.21
N GLY A 161 -4.00 7.66 16.52
CA GLY A 161 -3.61 6.49 17.32
C GLY A 161 -4.38 5.25 16.89
N GLU A 162 -5.70 5.38 16.82
CA GLU A 162 -6.63 4.31 16.43
C GLU A 162 -6.37 3.81 15.00
N ALA A 163 -6.18 4.73 14.05
CA ALA A 163 -5.88 4.35 12.67
C ALA A 163 -4.53 3.62 12.54
N ARG A 164 -3.52 3.98 13.35
CA ARG A 164 -2.26 3.23 13.39
C ARG A 164 -2.46 1.80 13.89
N GLU A 165 -3.29 1.60 14.89
CA GLU A 165 -3.61 0.27 15.39
C GLU A 165 -4.31 -0.57 14.32
N LEU A 166 -5.28 0.00 13.59
CA LEU A 166 -5.94 -0.67 12.46
C LEU A 166 -4.92 -1.08 11.37
N ILE A 167 -3.98 -0.20 11.02
CA ILE A 167 -2.94 -0.50 10.04
C ILE A 167 -2.03 -1.62 10.52
N ILE A 168 -1.62 -1.62 11.80
CA ILE A 168 -0.80 -2.67 12.38
C ILE A 168 -1.56 -4.00 12.38
N GLN A 169 -2.83 -4.00 12.79
CA GLN A 169 -3.68 -5.20 12.75
C GLN A 169 -3.85 -5.72 11.32
N TRP A 170 -4.06 -4.82 10.36
CA TRP A 170 -4.13 -5.20 8.95
C TRP A 170 -2.84 -5.89 8.49
N LEU A 171 -1.67 -5.35 8.83
CA LEU A 171 -0.37 -5.98 8.52
C LEU A 171 -0.26 -7.36 9.17
N LEU A 172 -0.55 -7.48 10.47
CA LEU A 172 -0.43 -8.73 11.22
C LEU A 172 -1.38 -9.84 10.73
N ASN A 173 -2.52 -9.48 10.18
CA ASN A 173 -3.48 -10.40 9.57
C ASN A 173 -3.00 -10.93 8.20
N ASN A 174 -2.04 -10.26 7.56
CA ASN A 174 -1.44 -10.69 6.31
C ASN A 174 -0.19 -11.53 6.59
N LYS A 175 -0.23 -12.80 6.20
CA LYS A 175 0.86 -13.75 6.35
C LYS A 175 1.04 -14.51 5.03
N LYS A 176 2.30 -14.72 4.59
CA LYS A 176 2.57 -15.64 3.48
C LYS A 176 2.23 -17.07 3.87
N SER A 177 1.56 -17.75 2.94
CA SER A 177 1.34 -19.19 2.98
C SER A 177 2.58 -19.97 2.54
#